data_87da18246739cff2cd5fdf8978e4434d
#
_entry.id   87da18246739cff2cd5fdf8978e4434d
#
_cell.length_a   1.000
_cell.length_b   1.000
_cell.length_c   1.000
_cell.angle_alpha   90.00
_cell.angle_beta   90.00
_cell.angle_gamma   90.00
#
_symmetry.space_group_name_H-M   'P 1'
#
loop_
_entity.id
_entity.type
_entity.pdbx_description
1 polymer ?
#
loop_
_entity_poly.entity_id
_entity_poly.type
_entity_poly.pdbx_seq_one_letter_code
_entity_poly.pdbx_strand_id
1 'polypeptide(L)'
;MATTETREVRAQAKWVRTSARKARLVAEHIRGRPVAEARAVLAFTPRAAAREMEKVLRSAVANAESNPALHWNGDDLVVAAVYVDEGPTLKRWRARARGRVARIRKRTCHITIKVAQAPVAVTAEATPAPKPKRAPRKRKDA
;
A
#
# COMPACT_ATOMS: atom_id res chain seq x y z
N MET A 1 -25.19 -0.84 -19.38
CA MET A 1 -24.40 -0.51 -18.18
C MET A 1 -23.03 -0.03 -18.66
N ALA A 2 -22.73 1.25 -18.47
CA ALA A 2 -21.44 1.81 -18.86
C ALA A 2 -20.37 1.25 -17.93
N THR A 3 -19.55 0.35 -18.40
CA THR A 3 -18.33 -0.09 -17.72
C THR A 3 -17.39 1.12 -17.75
N THR A 4 -17.31 1.83 -16.64
CA THR A 4 -16.32 2.89 -16.46
C THR A 4 -14.96 2.19 -16.48
N GLU A 5 -14.30 2.16 -17.63
CA GLU A 5 -12.92 1.71 -17.75
C GLU A 5 -12.06 2.67 -16.93
N THR A 6 -11.86 2.35 -15.68
CA THR A 6 -10.89 3.05 -14.84
C THR A 6 -9.52 2.77 -15.43
N ARG A 7 -8.97 3.76 -16.13
CA ARG A 7 -7.59 3.69 -16.63
C ARG A 7 -6.66 3.61 -15.43
N GLU A 8 -5.87 2.54 -15.37
CA GLU A 8 -4.93 2.30 -14.29
C GLU A 8 -3.51 2.21 -14.87
N VAL A 9 -2.57 2.85 -14.22
CA VAL A 9 -1.15 2.71 -14.52
C VAL A 9 -0.49 1.86 -13.45
N ARG A 10 0.36 0.94 -13.85
CA ARG A 10 1.03 0.01 -12.93
C ARG A 10 2.54 0.17 -12.95
N ALA A 11 3.15 -0.10 -11.79
CA ALA A 11 4.57 -0.41 -11.68
C ALA A 11 4.76 -1.70 -10.88
N GLN A 12 5.78 -2.47 -11.22
CA GLN A 12 6.05 -3.75 -10.58
C GLN A 12 7.53 -3.90 -10.26
N ALA A 13 7.83 -4.30 -9.02
CA ALA A 13 9.14 -4.79 -8.62
C ALA A 13 9.09 -6.30 -8.43
N LYS A 14 9.95 -7.03 -9.14
CA LYS A 14 10.05 -8.49 -9.06
C LYS A 14 11.24 -8.90 -8.19
N TRP A 15 11.14 -10.07 -7.56
CA TRP A 15 12.19 -10.71 -6.76
C TRP A 15 12.74 -9.86 -5.61
N VAL A 16 11.88 -9.06 -4.99
CA VAL A 16 12.25 -8.28 -3.80
C VAL A 16 12.58 -9.22 -2.65
N ARG A 17 13.75 -9.03 -2.02
CA ARG A 17 14.28 -9.91 -0.95
C ARG A 17 13.56 -9.69 0.39
N THR A 18 12.24 -9.80 0.38
CA THR A 18 11.37 -9.62 1.55
C THR A 18 10.26 -10.67 1.52
N SER A 19 9.81 -11.11 2.69
CA SER A 19 8.67 -12.02 2.79
C SER A 19 7.38 -11.30 2.38
N ALA A 20 6.55 -11.94 1.55
CA ALA A 20 5.27 -11.40 1.11
C ALA A 20 4.34 -11.04 2.28
N ARG A 21 4.30 -11.84 3.34
CA ARG A 21 3.49 -11.54 4.55
C ARG A 21 3.88 -10.22 5.20
N LYS A 22 5.18 -9.94 5.31
CA LYS A 22 5.67 -8.68 5.89
C LYS A 22 5.37 -7.48 4.99
N ALA A 23 5.47 -7.67 3.69
CA ALA A 23 5.16 -6.62 2.72
C ALA A 23 3.65 -6.33 2.66
N ARG A 24 2.77 -7.33 2.79
CA ARG A 24 1.31 -7.14 2.82
C ARG A 24 0.87 -6.23 3.97
N LEU A 25 1.48 -6.33 5.14
CA LEU A 25 1.17 -5.44 6.26
C LEU A 25 1.41 -3.96 5.92
N VAL A 26 2.44 -3.65 5.14
CA VAL A 26 2.70 -2.29 4.68
C VAL A 26 1.73 -1.89 3.57
N ALA A 27 1.40 -2.83 2.67
CA ALA A 27 0.46 -2.59 1.57
C ALA A 27 -0.94 -2.16 2.05
N GLU A 28 -1.40 -2.71 3.16
CA GLU A 28 -2.70 -2.35 3.77
C GLU A 28 -2.78 -0.88 4.17
N HIS A 29 -1.66 -0.29 4.58
CA HIS A 29 -1.63 1.11 5.01
C HIS A 29 -1.73 2.12 3.87
N ILE A 30 -1.43 1.72 2.63
CA ILE A 30 -1.39 2.63 1.47
C ILE A 30 -2.51 2.42 0.47
N ARG A 31 -3.27 1.33 0.58
CA ARG A 31 -4.41 1.08 -0.32
C ARG A 31 -5.48 2.15 -0.20
N GLY A 32 -5.97 2.63 -1.34
CA GLY A 32 -7.05 3.61 -1.41
C GLY A 32 -6.69 5.02 -0.96
N ARG A 33 -5.41 5.28 -0.65
CA ARG A 33 -4.96 6.61 -0.24
C ARG A 33 -4.48 7.44 -1.43
N PRO A 34 -4.59 8.77 -1.34
CA PRO A 34 -3.90 9.67 -2.26
C PRO A 34 -2.39 9.41 -2.25
N VAL A 35 -1.73 9.57 -3.37
CA VAL A 35 -0.29 9.29 -3.51
C VAL A 35 0.55 10.12 -2.54
N ALA A 36 0.18 11.38 -2.30
CA ALA A 36 0.87 12.25 -1.34
C ALA A 36 0.86 11.67 0.08
N GLU A 37 -0.32 11.23 0.58
CA GLU A 37 -0.43 10.55 1.87
C GLU A 37 0.30 9.22 1.90
N ALA A 38 0.18 8.42 0.85
CA ALA A 38 0.84 7.13 0.76
C ALA A 38 2.36 7.27 0.87
N ARG A 39 2.96 8.29 0.23
CA ARG A 39 4.38 8.62 0.37
C ARG A 39 4.75 8.97 1.82
N ALA A 40 3.95 9.84 2.47
CA ALA A 40 4.18 10.22 3.86
C ALA A 40 4.12 9.00 4.80
N VAL A 41 3.10 8.15 4.65
CA VAL A 41 2.94 6.92 5.45
C VAL A 41 4.14 5.98 5.26
N LEU A 42 4.61 5.78 4.01
CA LEU A 42 5.76 4.93 3.72
C LEU A 42 7.06 5.47 4.29
N ALA A 43 7.27 6.79 4.24
CA ALA A 43 8.45 7.45 4.80
C ALA A 43 8.55 7.28 6.33
N PHE A 44 7.43 7.35 7.04
CA PHE A 44 7.38 7.17 8.49
C PHE A 44 7.33 5.71 8.95
N THR A 45 7.07 4.78 8.05
CA THR A 45 6.98 3.36 8.41
C THR A 45 8.38 2.74 8.60
N PRO A 46 8.77 2.27 9.80
CA PRO A 46 10.12 1.79 10.09
C PRO A 46 10.41 0.38 9.54
N ARG A 47 9.62 -0.11 8.59
CA ARG A 47 9.77 -1.45 8.01
C ARG A 47 10.60 -1.40 6.73
N ALA A 48 11.50 -2.36 6.55
CA ALA A 48 12.31 -2.46 5.33
C ALA A 48 11.47 -2.55 4.03
N ALA A 49 10.32 -3.23 4.09
CA ALA A 49 9.40 -3.32 2.95
C ALA A 49 8.83 -1.96 2.50
N ALA A 50 8.74 -0.98 3.40
CA ALA A 50 8.24 0.35 3.08
C ALA A 50 9.15 1.07 2.07
N ARG A 51 10.46 0.97 2.24
CA ARG A 51 11.44 1.56 1.32
C ARG A 51 11.33 1.00 -0.10
N GLU A 52 11.10 -0.31 -0.21
CA GLU A 52 10.92 -0.93 -1.53
C GLU A 52 9.60 -0.53 -2.16
N MET A 53 8.52 -0.47 -1.37
CA MET A 53 7.21 0.00 -1.85
C MET A 53 7.24 1.48 -2.28
N GLU A 54 7.95 2.33 -1.57
CA GLU A 54 8.14 3.73 -1.93
C GLU A 54 8.78 3.88 -3.32
N LYS A 55 9.80 3.09 -3.63
CA LYS A 55 10.44 3.08 -4.95
C LYS A 55 9.46 2.67 -6.05
N VAL A 56 8.66 1.62 -5.78
CA VAL A 56 7.66 1.15 -6.75
C VAL A 56 6.56 2.20 -6.94
N LEU A 57 6.10 2.84 -5.87
CA LEU A 57 5.11 3.90 -5.93
C LEU A 57 5.63 5.09 -6.76
N ARG A 58 6.87 5.52 -6.51
CA ARG A 58 7.51 6.58 -7.29
C ARG A 58 7.61 6.22 -8.78
N SER A 59 7.93 4.97 -9.09
CA SER A 59 7.95 4.48 -10.48
C SER A 59 6.55 4.48 -11.09
N ALA A 60 5.50 4.11 -10.34
CA ALA A 60 4.12 4.13 -10.82
C ALA A 60 3.65 5.54 -11.17
N VAL A 61 4.01 6.53 -10.34
CA VAL A 61 3.69 7.95 -10.58
C VAL A 61 4.45 8.45 -11.82
N ALA A 62 5.74 8.20 -11.92
CA ALA A 62 6.52 8.59 -13.09
C ALA A 62 5.99 7.95 -14.40
N ASN A 63 5.53 6.70 -14.35
CA ASN A 63 4.90 6.05 -15.48
C ASN A 63 3.56 6.71 -15.87
N ALA A 64 2.80 7.21 -14.89
CA ALA A 64 1.55 7.91 -15.12
C ALA A 64 1.76 9.30 -15.76
N GLU A 65 2.76 10.02 -15.29
CA GLU A 65 3.14 11.34 -15.80
C GLU A 65 3.78 11.28 -17.19
N SER A 66 4.63 10.27 -17.43
CA SER A 66 5.31 10.11 -18.72
C SER A 66 4.44 9.53 -19.82
N ASN A 67 3.24 9.06 -19.53
CA ASN A 67 2.35 8.48 -20.52
C ASN A 67 1.63 9.60 -21.31
N PRO A 68 1.96 9.82 -22.59
CA PRO A 68 1.39 10.92 -23.38
C PRO A 68 -0.12 10.79 -23.63
N ALA A 69 -0.70 9.60 -23.44
CA ALA A 69 -2.12 9.35 -23.61
C ALA A 69 -2.96 9.75 -22.40
N LEU A 70 -2.35 9.95 -21.23
CA LEU A 70 -3.06 10.15 -19.98
C LEU A 70 -2.93 11.57 -19.43
N HIS A 71 -1.77 12.22 -19.60
CA HIS A 71 -1.47 13.58 -19.09
C HIS A 71 -1.85 13.78 -17.61
N TRP A 72 -1.57 12.77 -16.79
CA TRP A 72 -1.94 12.80 -15.36
C TRP A 72 -0.92 13.57 -14.53
N ASN A 73 -1.42 14.36 -13.58
CA ASN A 73 -0.60 14.99 -12.56
C ASN A 73 -0.39 14.02 -11.40
N GLY A 74 0.84 13.92 -10.90
CA GLY A 74 1.18 13.02 -9.80
C GLY A 74 0.41 13.30 -8.50
N ASP A 75 -0.01 14.54 -8.28
CA ASP A 75 -0.73 14.96 -7.07
C ASP A 75 -2.21 14.53 -7.06
N ASP A 76 -2.81 14.33 -8.22
CA ASP A 76 -4.21 13.91 -8.38
C ASP A 76 -4.39 12.39 -8.40
N LEU A 77 -3.32 11.65 -8.15
CA LEU A 77 -3.33 10.19 -8.21
C LEU A 77 -3.70 9.57 -6.87
N VAL A 78 -4.44 8.46 -6.97
CA VAL A 78 -4.81 7.59 -5.84
C VAL A 78 -4.23 6.20 -6.07
N VAL A 79 -3.82 5.56 -5.01
CA VAL A 79 -3.39 4.16 -5.03
C VAL A 79 -4.63 3.27 -5.16
N ALA A 80 -4.94 2.85 -6.38
CA ALA A 80 -6.11 2.03 -6.68
C ALA A 80 -5.99 0.63 -6.09
N ALA A 81 -4.84 -0.03 -6.30
CA ALA A 81 -4.60 -1.37 -5.80
C ALA A 81 -3.12 -1.62 -5.52
N VAL A 82 -2.86 -2.46 -4.53
CA VAL A 82 -1.52 -2.96 -4.22
C VAL A 82 -1.59 -4.47 -4.07
N TYR A 83 -0.81 -5.17 -4.87
CA TYR A 83 -0.69 -6.62 -4.82
C TYR A 83 0.71 -7.01 -4.37
N VAL A 84 0.79 -8.01 -3.52
CA VAL A 84 2.04 -8.59 -3.06
C VAL A 84 1.95 -10.10 -3.21
N ASP A 85 2.64 -10.61 -4.22
CA ASP A 85 2.66 -12.01 -4.58
C ASP A 85 3.92 -12.70 -4.06
N GLU A 86 3.83 -13.99 -3.80
CA GLU A 86 4.98 -14.77 -3.37
C GLU A 86 5.89 -15.08 -4.56
N GLY A 87 7.18 -14.83 -4.38
CA GLY A 87 8.21 -15.18 -5.34
C GLY A 87 8.93 -16.48 -4.96
N PRO A 88 9.93 -16.90 -5.75
CA PRO A 88 10.72 -18.08 -5.47
C PRO A 88 11.45 -17.95 -4.13
N THR A 89 11.47 -19.05 -3.37
CA THR A 89 12.16 -19.12 -2.10
C THR A 89 13.52 -19.80 -2.28
N LEU A 90 14.59 -19.09 -1.92
CA LEU A 90 15.93 -19.64 -1.93
C LEU A 90 16.16 -20.46 -0.65
N LYS A 91 16.39 -21.74 -0.80
CA LYS A 91 16.69 -22.64 0.34
C LYS A 91 18.17 -22.59 0.67
N ARG A 92 18.48 -22.45 1.97
CA ARG A 92 19.86 -22.48 2.51
C ARG A 92 19.88 -23.38 3.72
N TRP A 93 21.08 -23.82 4.11
CA TRP A 93 21.32 -24.77 5.18
C TRP A 93 22.29 -24.16 6.17
N ARG A 94 22.09 -24.47 7.44
CA ARG A 94 23.02 -24.11 8.49
C ARG A 94 23.28 -25.33 9.38
N ALA A 95 24.53 -25.67 9.56
CA ALA A 95 24.93 -26.73 10.48
C ALA A 95 24.54 -26.37 11.92
N ARG A 96 24.05 -27.36 12.67
CA ARG A 96 23.67 -27.28 14.07
C ARG A 96 24.39 -28.38 14.86
N ALA A 97 24.28 -28.33 16.20
CA ALA A 97 24.87 -29.34 17.09
C ALA A 97 24.36 -30.76 16.77
N ARG A 98 25.17 -31.75 17.10
CA ARG A 98 24.86 -33.18 16.94
C ARG A 98 24.56 -33.60 15.50
N GLY A 99 25.30 -33.06 14.52
CA GLY A 99 25.14 -33.43 13.13
C GLY A 99 23.79 -33.02 12.47
N ARG A 100 22.98 -32.17 13.16
CA ARG A 100 21.70 -31.68 12.64
C ARG A 100 21.93 -30.52 11.69
N VAL A 101 20.98 -30.32 10.76
CA VAL A 101 20.98 -29.23 9.80
C VAL A 101 19.68 -28.43 9.94
N ALA A 102 19.82 -27.12 10.11
CA ALA A 102 18.68 -26.21 10.09
C ALA A 102 18.46 -25.65 8.67
N ARG A 103 17.23 -25.65 8.22
CA ARG A 103 16.84 -25.07 6.92
C ARG A 103 16.56 -23.59 7.08
N ILE A 104 17.16 -22.77 6.19
CA ILE A 104 16.90 -21.33 6.11
C ILE A 104 16.18 -21.05 4.79
N ARG A 105 15.04 -20.37 4.87
CA ARG A 105 14.28 -19.96 3.69
C ARG A 105 14.49 -18.46 3.45
N LYS A 106 15.14 -18.11 2.35
CA LYS A 106 15.26 -16.72 1.87
C LYS A 106 14.08 -16.46 0.94
N ARG A 107 13.00 -15.90 1.46
CA ARG A 107 11.78 -15.62 0.70
C ARG A 107 11.93 -14.38 -0.13
N THR A 108 11.31 -14.37 -1.31
CA THR A 108 11.16 -13.20 -2.17
C THR A 108 9.68 -12.92 -2.40
N CYS A 109 9.38 -11.72 -2.84
CA CYS A 109 8.03 -11.33 -3.23
C CYS A 109 8.06 -10.46 -4.48
N HIS A 110 6.91 -10.33 -5.10
CA HIS A 110 6.65 -9.41 -6.21
C HIS A 110 5.67 -8.36 -5.73
N ILE A 111 6.00 -7.08 -5.90
CA ILE A 111 5.17 -5.96 -5.47
C ILE A 111 4.64 -5.28 -6.73
N THR A 112 3.33 -5.18 -6.85
CA THR A 112 2.66 -4.47 -7.94
C THR A 112 1.80 -3.38 -7.36
N ILE A 113 2.01 -2.14 -7.77
CA ILE A 113 1.21 -0.98 -7.37
C ILE A 113 0.50 -0.46 -8.62
N LYS A 114 -0.79 -0.23 -8.49
CA LYS A 114 -1.62 0.41 -9.50
C LYS A 114 -2.08 1.76 -8.98
N VAL A 115 -1.91 2.78 -9.79
CA VAL A 115 -2.40 4.12 -9.54
C VAL A 115 -3.46 4.49 -10.58
N ALA A 116 -4.47 5.20 -10.14
CA ALA A 116 -5.53 5.73 -10.99
C ALA A 116 -5.74 7.20 -10.65
N GLN A 117 -6.32 7.95 -11.56
CA GLN A 117 -6.75 9.31 -11.27
C GLN A 117 -7.87 9.25 -10.24
N ALA A 118 -7.78 10.09 -9.20
CA ALA A 118 -8.86 10.23 -8.25
C ALA A 118 -10.15 10.58 -9.03
N PRO A 119 -11.28 9.90 -8.76
CA PRO A 119 -12.53 10.41 -9.24
C PRO A 119 -12.65 11.84 -8.73
N VAL A 120 -12.87 12.80 -9.60
CA VAL A 120 -13.12 14.19 -9.21
C VAL A 120 -14.36 14.13 -8.32
N ALA A 121 -14.14 13.99 -7.02
CA ALA A 121 -15.21 14.14 -6.05
C ALA A 121 -15.62 15.61 -6.14
N VAL A 122 -16.72 15.86 -6.82
CA VAL A 122 -17.47 17.09 -6.64
C VAL A 122 -17.64 17.19 -5.12
N THR A 123 -17.01 18.18 -4.53
CA THR A 123 -16.94 18.40 -3.09
C THR A 123 -18.37 18.47 -2.55
N ALA A 124 -18.96 17.34 -2.20
CA ALA A 124 -20.08 17.31 -1.27
C ALA A 124 -19.47 17.58 0.08
N GLU A 125 -19.60 18.81 0.53
CA GLU A 125 -19.31 19.28 1.87
C GLU A 125 -19.77 18.23 2.87
N ALA A 126 -18.82 17.49 3.45
CA ALA A 126 -19.10 16.62 4.56
C ALA A 126 -19.43 17.52 5.77
N THR A 127 -20.70 17.83 5.92
CA THR A 127 -21.24 18.39 7.14
C THR A 127 -20.81 17.49 8.31
N PRO A 128 -20.05 17.96 9.29
CA PRO A 128 -19.66 17.13 10.41
C PRO A 128 -20.90 16.74 11.18
N ALA A 129 -21.15 15.44 11.26
CA ALA A 129 -22.25 14.89 12.05
C ALA A 129 -22.19 15.41 13.48
N PRO A 130 -23.33 15.92 14.06
CA PRO A 130 -23.34 16.46 15.42
C PRO A 130 -23.01 15.35 16.41
N LYS A 131 -22.00 15.58 17.23
CA LYS A 131 -21.61 14.68 18.33
C LYS A 131 -22.82 14.43 19.24
N PRO A 132 -23.16 13.18 19.62
CA PRO A 132 -24.26 12.92 20.52
C PRO A 132 -24.00 13.59 21.87
N LYS A 133 -24.91 14.46 22.28
CA LYS A 133 -24.89 15.10 23.60
C LYS A 133 -25.01 14.03 24.67
N ARG A 134 -23.98 13.92 25.49
CA ARG A 134 -23.94 13.03 26.66
C ARG A 134 -25.08 13.40 27.62
N ALA A 135 -26.05 12.50 27.85
CA ALA A 135 -27.11 12.69 28.76
C ALA A 135 -26.59 12.90 30.21
N PRO A 136 -27.18 13.80 31.00
CA PRO A 136 -26.75 14.05 32.36
C PRO A 136 -27.04 12.83 33.25
N ARG A 137 -26.03 12.39 33.97
CA ARG A 137 -26.09 11.29 34.95
C ARG A 137 -26.94 11.73 36.11
N LYS A 138 -28.14 11.16 36.27
CA LYS A 138 -28.97 11.35 37.48
C LYS A 138 -28.18 10.89 38.70
N ARG A 139 -27.92 11.80 39.64
CA ARG A 139 -27.48 11.45 40.98
C ARG A 139 -28.68 10.78 41.68
N LYS A 140 -28.48 9.59 42.20
CA LYS A 140 -29.35 8.98 43.19
C LYS A 140 -28.93 9.58 44.54
N ASP A 141 -29.76 10.45 45.05
CA ASP A 141 -29.72 10.79 46.47
C ASP A 141 -30.50 9.70 47.20
N ALA A 142 -29.83 9.06 48.12
CA ALA A 142 -30.45 8.26 49.17
C ALA A 142 -30.09 8.87 50.51
#